data_5f9132ab7d2d82c43ab81012fa6dc06a
#
_entry.id   5f9132ab7d2d82c43ab81012fa6dc06a
#
_cell.length_a   1.000
_cell.length_b   1.000
_cell.length_c   1.000
_cell.angle_alpha   90.00
_cell.angle_beta   90.00
_cell.angle_gamma   90.00
#
_symmetry.space_group_name_H-M   'P 1'
#
loop_
_entity.id
_entity.type
_entity.pdbx_description
1 polymer ?
#
loop_
_entity_poly.entity_id
_entity_poly.type
_entity_poly.pdbx_seq_one_letter_code
_entity_poly.pdbx_strand_id
1 'polypeptide(L)'
;MNQTIRGMGLPDPDAVFPNEYGTSCYIKNVVTAPNIQIGDYTYYDDPVDPAGFEQNNVLFNYPEFGDRLIIGKFCSIAAGTQFIMGPANHLSLI
;
A
#
# COMPACT_ATOMS: atom_id res chain seq x y z
N MET A 1 10.93 -18.61 -11.90
CA MET A 1 11.29 -18.15 -12.03
C MET A 1 11.61 -17.71 -12.24
N ASN A 2 11.52 -17.66 -12.06
CA ASN A 2 11.95 -17.12 -12.12
C ASN A 2 12.18 -16.52 -11.85
N GLN A 3 11.86 -16.37 -11.40
CA GLN A 3 12.26 -15.70 -11.20
C GLN A 3 13.24 -15.83 -11.12
N THR A 4 13.51 -16.10 -10.96
CA THR A 4 14.49 -16.09 -10.93
C THR A 4 15.25 -16.11 -11.47
N ILE A 5 15.53 -16.07 -11.58
CA ILE A 5 16.28 -15.71 -11.85
C ILE A 5 16.15 -15.42 -12.20
N ARG A 6 15.52 -15.34 -12.50
CA ARG A 6 15.43 -14.80 -12.15
C ARG A 6 15.74 -14.99 -11.18
N GLY A 7 16.00 -15.06 -11.33
CA GLY A 7 16.32 -15.15 -10.43
C GLY A 7 16.77 -15.37 -9.63
N MET A 8 16.83 -15.40 -9.78
CA MET A 8 17.63 -15.36 -8.61
C MET A 8 16.84 -15.07 -7.36
N GLY A 9 15.56 -14.88 -7.45
CA GLY A 9 14.73 -14.56 -6.30
C GLY A 9 14.90 -13.17 -5.74
N LEU A 10 15.57 -12.27 -6.45
CA LEU A 10 15.65 -10.87 -6.00
C LEU A 10 14.30 -10.22 -6.21
N PRO A 11 13.82 -9.45 -5.21
CA PRO A 11 12.53 -8.80 -5.35
C PRO A 11 12.56 -7.71 -6.42
N ASP A 12 11.42 -7.57 -7.10
CA ASP A 12 11.24 -6.57 -8.13
C ASP A 12 10.36 -5.45 -7.57
N PRO A 13 10.91 -4.25 -7.33
CA PRO A 13 10.12 -3.18 -6.72
C PRO A 13 9.00 -2.66 -7.61
N ASP A 14 9.02 -2.99 -8.89
CA ASP A 14 8.01 -2.55 -9.84
C ASP A 14 6.91 -3.57 -10.04
N ALA A 15 6.99 -4.73 -9.42
CA ALA A 15 5.96 -5.75 -9.49
C ALA A 15 4.75 -5.34 -8.64
N VAL A 16 3.56 -5.75 -9.07
CA VAL A 16 2.36 -5.54 -8.24
C VAL A 16 2.31 -6.60 -7.13
N PHE A 17 2.53 -7.85 -7.48
CA PHE A 17 2.48 -8.95 -6.52
C PHE A 17 3.87 -9.53 -6.33
N PRO A 18 4.39 -9.53 -5.08
CA PRO A 18 5.74 -10.07 -4.81
C PRO A 18 5.84 -11.58 -4.97
N ASN A 19 4.71 -12.27 -5.00
CA ASN A 19 4.71 -13.72 -5.17
C ASN A 19 3.53 -14.13 -6.04
N GLU A 20 3.43 -15.44 -6.29
CA GLU A 20 2.44 -15.97 -7.21
C GLU A 20 1.04 -16.11 -6.59
N TYR A 21 0.89 -15.92 -5.30
CA TYR A 21 -0.37 -16.20 -4.62
C TYR A 21 -1.39 -15.07 -4.72
N GLY A 22 -0.93 -13.84 -5.00
CA GLY A 22 -1.83 -12.71 -5.14
C GLY A 22 -2.46 -12.23 -3.85
N THR A 23 -1.91 -12.60 -2.70
CA THR A 23 -2.42 -12.18 -1.39
C THR A 23 -1.58 -11.09 -0.75
N SER A 24 -0.47 -10.73 -1.38
CA SER A 24 0.37 -9.61 -0.96
C SER A 24 0.56 -8.69 -2.15
N CYS A 25 0.63 -7.39 -1.90
CA CYS A 25 0.78 -6.40 -2.96
C CYS A 25 1.80 -5.36 -2.58
N TYR A 26 2.73 -5.06 -3.49
CA TYR A 26 3.61 -3.89 -3.35
C TYR A 26 2.76 -2.65 -3.67
N ILE A 27 2.24 -2.00 -2.64
CA ILE A 27 1.20 -1.00 -2.80
C ILE A 27 1.69 0.29 -3.45
N LYS A 28 2.98 0.54 -3.50
CA LYS A 28 3.52 1.65 -4.26
C LYS A 28 3.05 1.62 -5.72
N ASN A 29 2.88 0.42 -6.27
CA ASN A 29 2.60 0.25 -7.70
C ASN A 29 1.11 0.26 -8.03
N VAL A 30 0.24 0.36 -7.02
CA VAL A 30 -1.21 0.39 -7.23
C VAL A 30 -1.88 1.65 -6.69
N VAL A 31 -1.14 2.45 -5.92
CA VAL A 31 -1.66 3.71 -5.38
C VAL A 31 -1.56 4.79 -6.45
N THR A 32 -2.64 5.54 -6.65
CA THR A 32 -2.71 6.58 -7.66
C THR A 32 -2.86 7.99 -7.10
N ALA A 33 -3.32 8.14 -5.86
CA ALA A 33 -3.55 9.46 -5.27
C ALA A 33 -2.22 10.20 -5.07
N PRO A 34 -2.12 11.45 -5.49
CA PRO A 34 -0.85 12.18 -5.44
C PRO A 34 -0.38 12.52 -4.02
N ASN A 35 -1.29 12.47 -3.06
CA ASN A 35 -0.97 12.76 -1.66
C ASN A 35 -0.62 11.50 -0.86
N ILE A 36 -0.50 10.35 -1.51
CA ILE A 36 -0.07 9.10 -0.88
C ILE A 36 1.28 8.72 -1.45
N GLN A 37 2.28 8.59 -0.59
CA GLN A 37 3.65 8.23 -0.99
C GLN A 37 4.05 6.96 -0.26
N ILE A 38 4.39 5.94 -1.04
CA ILE A 38 4.74 4.62 -0.51
C ILE A 38 6.16 4.28 -0.94
N GLY A 39 6.99 3.84 0.00
CA GLY A 39 8.35 3.42 -0.31
C GLY A 39 8.41 2.05 -0.98
N ASP A 40 9.56 1.74 -1.56
CA ASP A 40 9.77 0.46 -2.25
C ASP A 40 9.65 -0.71 -1.28
N TYR A 41 9.12 -1.82 -1.77
CA TYR A 41 9.00 -3.09 -1.04
C TYR A 41 8.07 -3.05 0.14
N THR A 42 7.31 -1.98 0.34
CA THR A 42 6.23 -1.96 1.33
C THR A 42 5.06 -2.74 0.76
N TYR A 43 4.56 -3.70 1.51
CA TYR A 43 3.50 -4.56 1.02
C TYR A 43 2.33 -4.64 1.98
N TYR A 44 1.17 -4.93 1.41
CA TYR A 44 -0.08 -5.11 2.13
C TYR A 44 -0.58 -6.52 1.90
N ASP A 45 -0.90 -7.22 2.98
CA ASP A 45 -1.43 -8.58 2.94
C ASP A 45 -2.93 -8.55 3.07
N ASP A 46 -3.64 -9.17 2.13
CA ASP A 46 -5.09 -9.28 2.18
C ASP A 46 -5.49 -10.50 1.35
N PRO A 47 -6.22 -11.47 1.95
CA PRO A 47 -6.57 -12.70 1.22
C PRO A 47 -7.58 -12.46 0.10
N VAL A 48 -8.24 -11.30 0.07
CA VAL A 48 -9.31 -11.03 -0.89
C VAL A 48 -8.86 -10.05 -1.98
N ASP A 49 -8.33 -8.87 -1.59
CA ASP A 49 -8.06 -7.81 -2.56
C ASP A 49 -6.91 -6.91 -2.09
N PRO A 50 -5.66 -7.41 -2.10
CA PRO A 50 -4.54 -6.59 -1.64
C PRO A 50 -4.26 -5.39 -2.56
N ALA A 51 -4.57 -5.48 -3.84
CA ALA A 51 -4.35 -4.38 -4.78
C ALA A 51 -5.36 -3.26 -4.59
N GLY A 52 -6.45 -3.50 -3.86
CA GLY A 52 -7.46 -2.48 -3.57
C GLY A 52 -7.15 -1.64 -2.34
N PHE A 53 -5.91 -1.60 -1.90
CA PHE A 53 -5.50 -0.91 -0.68
C PHE A 53 -5.97 0.54 -0.62
N GLU A 54 -5.80 1.29 -1.69
CA GLU A 54 -6.16 2.70 -1.69
C GLU A 54 -7.65 2.91 -1.45
N GLN A 55 -8.49 2.09 -2.08
CA GLN A 55 -9.94 2.22 -1.97
C GLN A 55 -10.47 1.65 -0.66
N ASN A 56 -9.86 0.59 -0.15
CA ASN A 56 -10.42 -0.16 0.97
C ASN A 56 -9.84 0.25 2.33
N ASN A 57 -8.62 0.75 2.35
CA ASN A 57 -7.88 0.95 3.60
C ASN A 57 -7.52 2.40 3.90
N VAL A 58 -7.55 3.28 2.90
CA VAL A 58 -7.28 4.71 3.10
C VAL A 58 -8.61 5.44 3.06
N LEU A 59 -9.09 5.85 4.22
CA LEU A 59 -10.44 6.38 4.40
C LEU A 59 -10.41 7.90 4.49
N PHE A 60 -11.43 8.53 3.92
CA PHE A 60 -11.61 10.00 3.99
C PHE A 60 -10.43 10.75 3.39
N ASN A 61 -9.87 10.21 2.32
CA ASN A 61 -8.73 10.83 1.67
C ASN A 61 -9.21 11.87 0.66
N TYR A 62 -9.21 13.12 1.10
CA TYR A 62 -9.60 14.27 0.27
C TYR A 62 -8.36 15.15 0.08
N PRO A 63 -7.67 15.03 -1.05
CA PRO A 63 -6.40 15.76 -1.25
C PRO A 63 -6.53 17.27 -1.11
N GLU A 64 -7.72 17.83 -1.35
CA GLU A 64 -7.95 19.25 -1.22
C GLU A 64 -7.79 19.78 0.20
N PHE A 65 -7.82 18.90 1.20
CA PHE A 65 -7.57 19.30 2.59
C PHE A 65 -6.09 19.31 2.95
N GLY A 66 -5.21 18.93 2.03
CA GLY A 66 -3.79 18.99 2.24
C GLY A 66 -3.20 17.85 3.05
N ASP A 67 -3.98 16.85 3.41
CA ASP A 67 -3.47 15.71 4.13
C ASP A 67 -2.58 14.84 3.25
N ARG A 68 -1.59 14.21 3.88
CA ARG A 68 -0.65 13.34 3.17
C ARG A 68 -0.47 12.06 3.96
N LEU A 69 -0.34 10.96 3.24
CA LEU A 69 0.02 9.67 3.82
C LEU A 69 1.37 9.26 3.28
N ILE A 70 2.33 9.08 4.17
CA ILE A 70 3.69 8.70 3.78
C ILE A 70 4.05 7.43 4.50
N ILE A 71 4.32 6.37 3.75
CA ILE A 71 4.74 5.08 4.30
C ILE A 71 6.12 4.77 3.72
N GLY A 72 7.07 4.46 4.59
CA GLY A 72 8.45 4.22 4.17
C GLY A 72 8.65 2.90 3.45
N LYS A 73 9.91 2.55 3.23
CA LYS A 73 10.29 1.30 2.56
C LYS A 73 10.19 0.12 3.52
N PHE A 74 9.99 -1.06 2.95
CA PHE A 74 10.07 -2.34 3.66
C PHE A 74 9.08 -2.47 4.82
N CYS A 75 7.95 -1.80 4.74
CA CYS A 75 6.91 -1.94 5.76
C CYS A 75 5.97 -3.08 5.39
N SER A 76 5.48 -3.76 6.42
CA SER A 76 4.49 -4.81 6.27
C SER A 76 3.18 -4.32 6.87
N ILE A 77 2.11 -4.33 6.08
CA ILE A 77 0.81 -3.83 6.51
C ILE A 77 -0.16 -5.00 6.55
N ALA A 78 -0.73 -5.25 7.72
CA ALA A 78 -1.64 -6.38 7.92
C ALA A 78 -3.02 -6.10 7.34
N ALA A 79 -3.73 -7.16 6.99
CA ALA A 79 -5.11 -7.08 6.52
C ALA A 79 -5.97 -6.34 7.55
N GLY A 80 -6.86 -5.50 7.06
CA GLY A 80 -7.78 -4.75 7.92
C GLY A 80 -7.22 -3.47 8.50
N THR A 81 -5.94 -3.16 8.27
CA THR A 81 -5.37 -1.89 8.70
C THR A 81 -6.04 -0.74 7.97
N GLN A 82 -6.41 0.30 8.71
CA GLN A 82 -7.07 1.47 8.13
C GLN A 82 -6.29 2.73 8.43
N PHE A 83 -6.16 3.59 7.45
CA PHE A 83 -5.55 4.91 7.58
C PHE A 83 -6.66 5.95 7.42
N ILE A 84 -6.99 6.62 8.52
CA ILE A 84 -8.11 7.58 8.55
C ILE A 84 -7.55 8.96 8.33
N MET A 85 -7.93 9.58 7.22
CA MET A 85 -7.40 10.85 6.77
C MET A 85 -8.42 11.96 6.97
N GLY A 86 -7.98 13.19 6.68
CA GLY A 86 -8.86 14.33 6.57
C GLY A 86 -9.48 14.80 7.88
N PRO A 87 -10.59 15.54 7.80
CA PRO A 87 -11.23 16.09 9.00
C PRO A 87 -11.65 15.03 10.01
N ALA A 88 -12.01 13.83 9.56
CA ALA A 88 -12.41 12.77 10.48
C ALA A 88 -11.28 12.42 11.44
N ASN A 89 -10.05 12.36 10.93
CA ASN A 89 -8.89 12.07 11.76
C ASN A 89 -8.62 13.20 12.75
N HIS A 90 -8.75 14.46 12.32
CA HIS A 90 -8.55 15.60 13.20
C HIS A 90 -9.56 15.61 14.33
N LEU A 91 -10.80 15.28 14.02
CA LEU A 91 -11.85 15.24 15.03
C LEU A 91 -11.60 14.14 16.06
N SER A 92 -11.02 13.03 15.65
CA SER A 92 -10.82 11.91 16.55
C SER A 92 -9.70 12.15 17.56
N LEU A 93 -8.89 13.16 17.36
CA LEU A 93 -7.83 13.52 18.29
C LEU A 93 -8.30 14.36 19.46
N ILE A 94 -9.51 14.84 19.38
CA ILE A 94 -10.06 15.70 20.40
C ILE A 94 -10.84 14.90 21.41
#